data_bd3e049eaa1e491d75eb205b057954bb
#
_entry.id   bd3e049eaa1e491d75eb205b057954bb
#
_cell.length_a   1.000
_cell.length_b   1.000
_cell.length_c   1.000
_cell.angle_alpha   90.00
_cell.angle_beta   90.00
_cell.angle_gamma   90.00
#
_symmetry.space_group_name_H-M   'P 1'
#
loop_
_entity.id
_entity.type
_entity.pdbx_description
1 polymer ?
#
loop_
_entity_poly.entity_id
_entity_poly.type
_entity_poly.pdbx_seq_one_letter_code
_entity_poly.pdbx_strand_id
1 'polypeptide(L)'
;MSGPFGSSQWMYNAGSDYEIPFSLRFDGADGSYLHKTPSASASTRVWTFATWIKRSTLGGGASTHFNILGISSDNDPTAGFRFQADSLAYWDYGVGGTEYALNASTLATAKFRDTNDWAHVMVAVNTTHSTDTNRLKIYWNGVLQTLD
;
A
#
# COMPACT_ATOMS: atom_id res chain seq x y z
N MET A 1 -39.08 -0.57 36.70
CA MET A 1 -38.43 0.56 36.00
C MET A 1 -37.09 0.07 35.48
N SER A 2 -37.06 -0.33 34.26
CA SER A 2 -35.86 -0.82 33.58
C SER A 2 -35.17 0.36 32.91
N GLY A 3 -33.97 0.66 33.38
CA GLY A 3 -33.10 1.61 32.73
C GLY A 3 -32.69 1.11 31.34
N PRO A 4 -32.46 1.99 30.41
CA PRO A 4 -31.97 1.59 29.10
C PRO A 4 -30.54 1.08 29.28
N PHE A 5 -30.37 -0.18 29.04
CA PHE A 5 -29.06 -0.79 28.99
C PHE A 5 -28.35 -0.27 27.74
N GLY A 6 -27.46 0.66 27.96
CA GLY A 6 -26.60 1.14 26.90
C GLY A 6 -25.79 -0.02 26.34
N SER A 7 -26.04 -0.35 25.11
CA SER A 7 -25.28 -1.34 24.34
C SER A 7 -23.80 -0.95 24.11
N SER A 8 -23.39 0.18 24.62
CA SER A 8 -22.01 0.66 24.55
C SER A 8 -21.00 -0.14 25.41
N GLN A 9 -21.49 -0.92 26.37
CA GLN A 9 -20.60 -1.77 27.18
C GLN A 9 -20.01 -2.96 26.41
N TRP A 10 -20.56 -3.26 25.24
CA TRP A 10 -20.04 -4.33 24.37
C TRP A 10 -18.85 -3.91 23.53
N MET A 11 -18.60 -2.61 23.42
CA MET A 11 -17.51 -2.08 22.57
C MET A 11 -16.26 -1.74 23.37
N TYR A 12 -16.31 -1.79 24.68
CA TYR A 12 -15.13 -1.62 25.53
C TYR A 12 -14.71 -2.97 26.08
N ASN A 13 -14.06 -3.74 25.25
CA ASN A 13 -13.18 -4.77 25.76
C ASN A 13 -11.92 -4.06 26.28
N ALA A 14 -11.82 -3.90 27.59
CA ALA A 14 -10.65 -3.35 28.25
C ALA A 14 -9.45 -4.35 28.24
N GLY A 15 -9.34 -5.16 27.21
CA GLY A 15 -8.19 -5.98 26.94
C GLY A 15 -7.29 -5.26 25.96
N SER A 16 -6.21 -4.68 26.45
CA SER A 16 -5.08 -4.10 25.73
C SER A 16 -5.39 -3.67 24.29
N ASP A 17 -5.93 -2.47 24.13
CA ASP A 17 -5.93 -1.83 22.82
C ASP A 17 -4.48 -1.86 22.32
N TYR A 18 -4.26 -2.53 21.18
CA TYR A 18 -2.95 -2.53 20.56
C TYR A 18 -2.65 -1.10 20.11
N GLU A 19 -1.83 -0.42 20.88
CA GLU A 19 -1.41 0.94 20.60
C GLU A 19 -0.09 0.89 19.83
N ILE A 20 -0.03 1.61 18.71
CA ILE A 20 1.23 1.85 17.99
C ILE A 20 1.77 3.19 18.52
N PRO A 21 2.72 3.19 19.46
CA PRO A 21 3.16 4.41 20.13
C PRO A 21 4.08 5.27 19.26
N PHE A 22 4.52 4.76 18.11
CA PHE A 22 5.49 5.45 17.25
C PHE A 22 5.06 5.43 15.78
N SER A 23 5.39 6.51 15.09
CA SER A 23 5.30 6.60 13.64
C SER A 23 6.57 7.25 13.07
N LEU A 24 6.86 6.96 11.81
CA LEU A 24 7.93 7.61 11.08
C LEU A 24 7.34 8.64 10.13
N ARG A 25 7.95 9.79 10.06
CA ARG A 25 7.66 10.80 9.05
C ARG A 25 8.76 10.79 8.00
N PHE A 26 8.37 10.73 6.75
CA PHE A 26 9.26 10.85 5.61
C PHE A 26 9.07 12.24 4.99
N ASP A 27 10.15 13.00 4.89
CA ASP A 27 10.15 14.28 4.20
C ASP A 27 10.66 14.07 2.78
N GLY A 28 9.81 14.40 1.80
CA GLY A 28 10.14 14.26 0.38
C GLY A 28 11.25 15.20 -0.08
N ALA A 29 11.48 16.33 0.63
CA ALA A 29 12.54 17.26 0.31
C ALA A 29 13.94 16.71 0.66
N ASP A 30 14.01 15.88 1.71
CA ASP A 30 15.27 15.32 2.20
C ASP A 30 15.59 13.95 1.60
N GLY A 31 14.71 13.40 0.73
CA GLY A 31 14.89 12.07 0.16
C GLY A 31 14.89 10.95 1.20
N SER A 32 14.19 11.13 2.31
CA SER A 32 14.15 10.18 3.42
C SER A 32 13.50 8.85 3.02
N TYR A 33 14.15 7.73 3.32
CA TYR A 33 13.63 6.40 3.06
C TYR A 33 14.13 5.37 4.07
N LEU A 34 13.40 4.24 4.18
CA LEU A 34 13.89 3.04 4.87
C LEU A 34 14.38 2.04 3.83
N HIS A 35 15.53 1.47 4.09
CA HIS A 35 16.11 0.45 3.23
C HIS A 35 16.33 -0.84 4.00
N LYS A 36 15.99 -1.97 3.37
CA LYS A 36 16.31 -3.31 3.87
C LYS A 36 16.68 -4.22 2.71
N THR A 37 17.82 -4.85 2.79
CA THR A 37 18.19 -5.96 1.91
C THR A 37 17.72 -7.26 2.56
N PRO A 38 16.77 -8.00 1.96
CA PRO A 38 16.34 -9.28 2.48
C PRO A 38 17.50 -10.30 2.42
N SER A 39 17.67 -11.10 3.46
CA SER A 39 18.70 -12.16 3.47
C SER A 39 18.34 -13.36 2.59
N ALA A 40 17.06 -13.61 2.39
CA ALA A 40 16.52 -14.59 1.45
C ALA A 40 15.07 -14.24 1.13
N SER A 41 14.61 -14.60 -0.07
CA SER A 41 13.20 -14.49 -0.45
C SER A 41 12.58 -15.88 -0.46
N ALA A 42 11.48 -16.05 0.26
CA ALA A 42 10.68 -17.26 0.19
C ALA A 42 9.99 -17.39 -1.17
N SER A 43 9.59 -16.27 -1.77
CA SER A 43 9.03 -16.21 -3.11
C SER A 43 9.18 -14.80 -3.68
N THR A 44 9.64 -14.69 -4.90
CA THR A 44 9.63 -13.45 -5.68
C THR A 44 8.34 -13.28 -6.47
N ARG A 45 7.51 -14.32 -6.56
CA ARG A 45 6.31 -14.37 -7.40
C ARG A 45 5.01 -14.23 -6.61
N VAL A 46 5.04 -14.57 -5.32
CA VAL A 46 3.86 -14.50 -4.44
C VAL A 46 4.26 -13.81 -3.15
N TRP A 47 3.74 -12.62 -2.93
CA TRP A 47 4.05 -11.83 -1.75
C TRP A 47 2.95 -10.82 -1.43
N THR A 48 2.96 -10.33 -0.23
CA THR A 48 2.04 -9.28 0.24
C THR A 48 2.83 -8.26 1.03
N PHE A 49 2.52 -6.99 0.80
CA PHE A 49 3.00 -5.88 1.60
C PHE A 49 1.80 -5.14 2.19
N ALA A 50 1.87 -4.82 3.47
CA ALA A 50 0.83 -4.07 4.15
C ALA A 50 1.46 -3.08 5.14
N THR A 51 0.85 -1.91 5.27
CA THR A 51 1.30 -0.87 6.20
C THR A 51 0.18 0.10 6.52
N TRP A 52 0.32 0.79 7.65
CA TRP A 52 -0.47 1.97 7.97
C TRP A 52 0.25 3.21 7.46
N ILE A 53 -0.49 4.09 6.81
CA ILE A 53 0.03 5.34 6.28
C ILE A 53 -0.89 6.50 6.63
N LYS A 54 -0.31 7.68 6.76
CA LYS A 54 -1.02 8.95 6.79
C LYS A 54 -0.38 9.87 5.78
N ARG A 55 -1.16 10.37 4.84
CA ARG A 55 -0.66 11.29 3.82
C ARG A 55 -0.57 12.71 4.39
N SER A 56 0.52 13.39 4.12
CA SER A 56 0.67 14.83 4.45
C SER A 56 0.48 15.72 3.23
N THR A 57 0.62 15.18 2.03
CA THR A 57 0.56 15.92 0.78
C THR A 57 -0.22 15.14 -0.27
N LEU A 58 -1.04 15.82 -1.03
CA LEU A 58 -1.74 15.25 -2.17
C LEU A 58 -0.90 15.41 -3.44
N GLY A 59 -0.95 14.44 -4.31
CA GLY A 59 -0.25 14.44 -5.58
C GLY A 59 -0.99 15.25 -6.62
N GLY A 60 -0.26 16.07 -7.38
CA GLY A 60 -0.81 16.89 -8.44
C GLY A 60 -1.13 16.11 -9.71
N GLY A 61 -0.19 15.94 -10.60
CA GLY A 61 -0.39 15.33 -11.92
C GLY A 61 0.00 13.85 -12.01
N ALA A 62 -0.19 13.29 -13.19
CA ALA A 62 0.17 11.90 -13.48
C ALA A 62 1.67 11.60 -13.31
N SER A 63 2.51 12.63 -13.36
CA SER A 63 3.96 12.50 -13.17
C SER A 63 4.43 12.66 -11.73
N THR A 64 3.55 13.00 -10.78
CA THR A 64 3.90 13.13 -9.37
C THR A 64 3.64 11.81 -8.67
N HIS A 65 4.70 11.19 -8.19
CA HIS A 65 4.66 9.89 -7.53
C HIS A 65 5.10 10.01 -6.07
N PHE A 66 4.34 9.37 -5.16
CA PHE A 66 4.71 9.22 -3.76
C PHE A 66 4.87 7.73 -3.46
N ASN A 67 6.11 7.28 -3.43
CA ASN A 67 6.43 5.87 -3.24
C ASN A 67 6.15 5.44 -1.80
N ILE A 68 5.42 4.33 -1.65
CA ILE A 68 5.17 3.64 -0.38
C ILE A 68 6.16 2.48 -0.24
N LEU A 69 6.35 1.73 -1.32
CA LEU A 69 7.29 0.64 -1.43
C LEU A 69 8.02 0.73 -2.77
N GLY A 70 9.33 0.65 -2.77
CA GLY A 70 10.15 0.47 -3.95
C GLY A 70 10.91 -0.85 -3.86
N ILE A 71 10.93 -1.60 -4.93
CA ILE A 71 11.75 -2.79 -5.10
C ILE A 71 12.79 -2.43 -6.16
N SER A 72 14.05 -2.52 -5.81
CA SER A 72 15.16 -2.11 -6.66
C SER A 72 16.16 -3.25 -6.80
N SER A 73 16.72 -3.38 -8.00
CA SER A 73 17.97 -4.06 -8.23
C SER A 73 18.98 -3.04 -8.77
N ASP A 74 20.18 -2.98 -8.19
CA ASP A 74 21.29 -2.15 -8.68
C ASP A 74 20.98 -0.66 -8.88
N ASN A 75 20.25 -0.06 -7.93
CA ASN A 75 19.83 1.35 -7.90
C ASN A 75 18.78 1.78 -8.92
N ASP A 76 18.19 0.85 -9.65
CA ASP A 76 17.05 1.12 -10.54
C ASP A 76 15.78 0.47 -9.96
N PRO A 77 14.75 1.26 -9.63
CA PRO A 77 13.50 0.69 -9.12
C PRO A 77 12.81 -0.10 -10.22
N THR A 78 12.72 -1.41 -10.03
CA THR A 78 12.11 -2.34 -10.98
C THR A 78 10.64 -2.54 -10.76
N ALA A 79 10.17 -2.38 -9.53
CA ALA A 79 8.75 -2.49 -9.18
C ALA A 79 8.42 -1.65 -7.94
N GLY A 80 7.16 -1.39 -7.71
CA GLY A 80 6.76 -0.71 -6.50
C GLY A 80 5.27 -0.41 -6.36
N PHE A 81 4.95 0.13 -5.19
CA PHE A 81 3.63 0.54 -4.80
C PHE A 81 3.66 2.01 -4.38
N ARG A 82 2.77 2.84 -4.93
CA ARG A 82 2.83 4.30 -4.80
C ARG A 82 1.46 4.95 -4.89
N PHE A 83 1.39 6.21 -4.51
CA PHE A 83 0.34 7.10 -5.00
C PHE A 83 0.75 7.73 -6.32
N GLN A 84 -0.16 7.72 -7.27
CA GLN A 84 -0.03 8.39 -8.57
C GLN A 84 -1.34 9.12 -8.86
N ALA A 85 -1.29 10.43 -9.03
CA ALA A 85 -2.49 11.28 -9.22
C ALA A 85 -3.60 10.97 -8.18
N ASP A 86 -3.21 10.79 -6.91
CA ASP A 86 -4.04 10.42 -5.76
C ASP A 86 -4.70 9.04 -5.79
N SER A 87 -4.40 8.21 -6.78
CA SER A 87 -4.78 6.79 -6.80
C SER A 87 -3.65 5.92 -6.28
N LEU A 88 -3.97 4.73 -5.80
CA LEU A 88 -2.97 3.71 -5.51
C LEU A 88 -2.57 3.02 -6.81
N ALA A 89 -1.28 2.89 -7.03
CA ALA A 89 -0.71 2.28 -8.21
C ALA A 89 0.34 1.24 -7.84
N TYR A 90 0.35 0.15 -8.58
CA TYR A 90 1.46 -0.78 -8.62
C TYR A 90 2.11 -0.70 -10.00
N TRP A 91 3.43 -0.71 -10.05
CA TRP A 91 4.17 -0.79 -11.32
C TRP A 91 5.25 -1.87 -11.22
N ASP A 92 5.57 -2.47 -12.36
CA ASP A 92 6.58 -3.51 -12.50
C ASP A 92 7.21 -3.41 -13.89
N TYR A 93 8.46 -3.03 -13.94
CA TYR A 93 9.19 -2.84 -15.20
C TYR A 93 10.22 -3.93 -15.49
N GLY A 94 10.41 -4.90 -14.65
CA GLY A 94 11.43 -5.93 -14.84
C GLY A 94 12.84 -5.40 -15.12
N VAL A 95 13.82 -6.28 -15.05
CA VAL A 95 15.21 -5.94 -15.40
C VAL A 95 15.32 -5.77 -16.92
N GLY A 96 15.80 -4.60 -17.35
CA GLY A 96 15.96 -4.29 -18.77
C GLY A 96 14.74 -3.65 -19.44
N GLY A 97 13.76 -3.15 -18.66
CA GLY A 97 12.60 -2.44 -19.18
C GLY A 97 11.58 -3.32 -19.89
N THR A 98 11.68 -4.64 -19.75
CA THR A 98 10.69 -5.58 -20.26
C THR A 98 9.62 -5.80 -19.22
N GLU A 99 8.38 -5.54 -19.57
CA GLU A 99 7.22 -5.76 -18.68
C GLU A 99 7.05 -7.24 -18.36
N TYR A 100 7.02 -7.58 -17.06
CA TYR A 100 6.74 -8.94 -16.63
C TYR A 100 5.34 -9.02 -16.01
N ALA A 101 4.49 -9.85 -16.59
CA ALA A 101 3.29 -10.47 -16.01
C ALA A 101 2.19 -9.56 -15.42
N LEU A 102 2.48 -8.33 -15.12
CA LEU A 102 1.55 -7.30 -14.69
C LEU A 102 1.85 -6.10 -15.58
N ASN A 103 0.92 -5.70 -16.43
CA ASN A 103 1.08 -4.52 -17.32
C ASN A 103 1.66 -3.33 -16.55
N ALA A 104 2.54 -2.57 -17.14
CA ALA A 104 3.48 -1.61 -16.58
C ALA A 104 2.95 -0.67 -15.47
N SER A 105 1.67 -0.43 -15.39
CA SER A 105 1.08 0.41 -14.34
C SER A 105 -0.40 0.11 -14.19
N THR A 106 -0.78 -0.48 -13.07
CA THR A 106 -2.19 -0.71 -12.73
C THR A 106 -2.61 0.26 -11.63
N LEU A 107 -3.63 1.04 -11.89
CA LEU A 107 -4.15 2.08 -11.00
C LEU A 107 -5.47 1.64 -10.37
N ALA A 108 -5.65 1.92 -9.08
CA ALA A 108 -6.97 1.91 -8.50
C ALA A 108 -7.83 3.04 -9.11
N THR A 109 -9.07 2.77 -9.44
CA THR A 109 -9.98 3.78 -9.99
C THR A 109 -10.37 4.84 -8.95
N ALA A 110 -10.31 4.48 -7.67
CA ALA A 110 -10.59 5.39 -6.56
C ALA A 110 -9.47 6.42 -6.33
N LYS A 111 -9.86 7.56 -5.75
CA LYS A 111 -8.96 8.63 -5.32
C LYS A 111 -8.91 8.71 -3.80
N PHE A 112 -7.70 8.69 -3.24
CA PHE A 112 -7.44 8.65 -1.80
C PHE A 112 -6.87 10.00 -1.36
N ARG A 113 -7.74 10.95 -1.03
CA ARG A 113 -7.39 12.35 -0.76
C ARG A 113 -7.50 12.76 0.69
N ASP A 114 -7.83 11.85 1.57
CA ASP A 114 -7.85 12.14 3.00
C ASP A 114 -6.43 12.25 3.53
N THR A 115 -6.13 13.41 4.13
CA THR A 115 -4.84 13.71 4.78
C THR A 115 -4.94 13.72 6.30
N ASN A 116 -6.15 13.57 6.85
CA ASN A 116 -6.38 13.69 8.28
C ASN A 116 -6.25 12.37 9.01
N ASP A 117 -6.61 11.27 8.37
CA ASP A 117 -6.69 9.97 9.00
C ASP A 117 -5.59 9.01 8.55
N TRP A 118 -5.30 8.07 9.44
CA TRP A 118 -4.51 6.90 9.11
C TRP A 118 -5.30 5.93 8.26
N ALA A 119 -4.66 5.38 7.27
CA ALA A 119 -5.25 4.35 6.42
C ALA A 119 -4.35 3.10 6.38
N HIS A 120 -4.98 1.94 6.40
CA HIS A 120 -4.31 0.69 6.13
C HIS A 120 -4.29 0.43 4.62
N VAL A 121 -3.10 0.27 4.06
CA VAL A 121 -2.94 -0.08 2.65
C VAL A 121 -2.29 -1.46 2.54
N MET A 122 -2.75 -2.24 1.57
CA MET A 122 -2.18 -3.54 1.28
C MET A 122 -2.13 -3.77 -0.22
N VAL A 123 -1.02 -4.33 -0.68
CA VAL A 123 -0.86 -4.87 -2.03
C VAL A 123 -0.51 -6.35 -1.93
N ALA A 124 -1.24 -7.18 -2.64
CA ALA A 124 -0.99 -8.62 -2.76
C ALA A 124 -0.70 -8.95 -4.22
N VAL A 125 0.44 -9.58 -4.44
CA VAL A 125 0.93 -9.97 -5.76
C VAL A 125 1.05 -11.48 -5.84
N ASN A 126 0.49 -12.06 -6.90
CA ASN A 126 0.63 -13.48 -7.24
C ASN A 126 0.77 -13.64 -8.76
N THR A 127 1.98 -13.51 -9.25
CA THR A 127 2.26 -13.58 -10.70
C THR A 127 2.04 -14.98 -11.29
N THR A 128 1.83 -15.99 -10.45
CA THR A 128 1.59 -17.38 -10.90
C THR A 128 0.10 -17.71 -11.04
N HIS A 129 -0.79 -16.79 -10.67
CA HIS A 129 -2.23 -17.05 -10.77
C HIS A 129 -2.65 -17.21 -12.23
N SER A 130 -3.47 -18.23 -12.52
CA SER A 130 -3.94 -18.53 -13.89
C SER A 130 -4.83 -17.43 -14.48
N THR A 131 -5.56 -16.72 -13.61
CA THR A 131 -6.43 -15.59 -13.99
C THR A 131 -5.69 -14.30 -13.76
N ASP A 132 -5.46 -13.50 -14.79
CA ASP A 132 -4.66 -12.27 -14.74
C ASP A 132 -5.19 -11.25 -13.74
N THR A 133 -6.51 -11.05 -13.70
CA THR A 133 -7.17 -10.12 -12.78
C THR A 133 -6.98 -10.48 -11.29
N ASN A 134 -6.54 -11.70 -10.99
CA ASN A 134 -6.24 -12.13 -9.62
C ASN A 134 -4.75 -12.06 -9.27
N ARG A 135 -3.90 -11.61 -10.20
CA ARG A 135 -2.45 -11.50 -9.96
C ARG A 135 -2.09 -10.31 -9.10
N LEU A 136 -2.88 -9.25 -9.14
CA LEU A 136 -2.70 -8.05 -8.33
C LEU A 136 -4.00 -7.71 -7.63
N LYS A 137 -3.90 -7.45 -6.32
CA LYS A 137 -5.00 -6.95 -5.50
C LYS A 137 -4.49 -5.83 -4.62
N ILE A 138 -5.21 -4.72 -4.64
CA ILE A 138 -4.93 -3.55 -3.81
C ILE A 138 -6.12 -3.35 -2.86
N TYR A 139 -5.82 -3.12 -1.59
CA TYR A 139 -6.83 -2.88 -0.57
C TYR A 139 -6.57 -1.54 0.12
N TRP A 140 -7.65 -0.85 0.43
CA TRP A 140 -7.69 0.35 1.24
C TRP A 140 -8.63 0.13 2.41
N ASN A 141 -8.12 0.21 3.63
CA ASN A 141 -8.89 -0.07 4.86
C ASN A 141 -9.66 -1.39 4.79
N GLY A 142 -9.03 -2.44 4.26
CA GLY A 142 -9.62 -3.77 4.09
C GLY A 142 -10.55 -3.92 2.89
N VAL A 143 -10.86 -2.86 2.15
CA VAL A 143 -11.75 -2.90 0.97
C VAL A 143 -10.93 -3.11 -0.29
N LEU A 144 -11.24 -4.18 -1.05
CA LEU A 144 -10.62 -4.45 -2.36
C LEU A 144 -10.97 -3.33 -3.34
N GLN A 145 -9.96 -2.80 -4.00
CA GLN A 145 -10.10 -1.73 -4.98
C GLN A 145 -10.30 -2.29 -6.38
N THR A 146 -11.14 -1.61 -7.16
CA THR A 146 -11.24 -1.86 -8.60
C THR A 146 -10.01 -1.28 -9.29
N LEU A 147 -9.40 -2.04 -10.16
CA LEU A 147 -8.21 -1.69 -10.93
C LEU A 147 -8.58 -1.51 -12.39
N ASP A 148 -7.96 -0.54 -13.06
CA ASP A 148 -8.06 -0.27 -14.50
C ASP A 148 -6.90 -0.93 -15.28
#